data_3586027b8e797c8915d3971200220564
#
_entry.id   3586027b8e797c8915d3971200220564
#
_cell.length_a   1.000
_cell.length_b   1.000
_cell.length_c   1.000
_cell.angle_alpha   90.00
_cell.angle_beta   90.00
_cell.angle_gamma   90.00
#
_symmetry.space_group_name_H-M   'P 1'
#
loop_
_entity.id
_entity.type
_entity.pdbx_description
1 polymer ?
#
loop_
_entity_poly.entity_id
_entity_poly.type
_entity_poly.pdbx_seq_one_letter_code
_entity_poly.pdbx_strand_id
1 'polypeptide(L)'
;PMLRGNENAALVEQVLAKLEAKNPDYAPLKKYKADMAEAKAQKERLAEGKVAPEFSYPTPDGNKNLGPQDFKGKILVLDFWASWCGPCRQEIPHLKEAFEAYNEKGVEFLSVSIDKDGNAWRKAMKDENMPWAQVQAPKAGKDVMKLYQFSGIPYILVLDQEGRIVGKNLRGQKLMDKLEEMVNGGAKKSVAMPAMGM
;
A
#
# COMPACT_ATOMS: atom_id res chain seq x y z
N PRO A 1 -12.47 31.80 0.54
CA PRO A 1 -12.69 31.08 1.78
C PRO A 1 -12.89 29.61 1.43
N MET A 2 -11.88 28.77 1.73
CA MET A 2 -12.00 27.32 1.60
C MET A 2 -12.95 26.84 2.70
N LEU A 3 -14.12 26.33 2.31
CA LEU A 3 -15.05 25.68 3.23
C LEU A 3 -14.38 24.44 3.83
N ARG A 4 -14.50 24.27 5.14
CA ARG A 4 -13.91 23.16 5.87
C ARG A 4 -14.54 21.85 5.42
N GLY A 5 -13.75 20.78 5.23
CA GLY A 5 -14.13 19.55 4.53
C GLY A 5 -15.40 18.83 5.02
N ASN A 6 -15.78 18.97 6.30
CA ASN A 6 -16.99 18.31 6.85
C ASN A 6 -18.29 19.06 6.52
N GLU A 7 -18.26 20.40 6.43
CA GLU A 7 -19.44 21.21 6.07
C GLU A 7 -19.82 20.99 4.61
N ASN A 8 -18.83 20.81 3.74
CA ASN A 8 -19.06 20.49 2.34
C ASN A 8 -19.70 19.11 2.13
N ALA A 9 -19.32 18.11 2.91
CA ALA A 9 -19.88 16.76 2.79
C ALA A 9 -21.40 16.76 3.13
N ALA A 10 -21.78 17.39 4.24
CA ALA A 10 -23.19 17.49 4.64
C ALA A 10 -24.03 18.26 3.62
N LEU A 11 -23.50 19.35 3.06
CA LEU A 11 -24.17 20.12 2.02
C LEU A 11 -24.36 19.30 0.73
N VAL A 12 -23.33 18.58 0.31
CA VAL A 12 -23.41 17.69 -0.85
C VAL A 12 -24.47 16.61 -0.65
N GLU A 13 -24.52 15.96 0.51
CA GLU A 13 -25.56 14.96 0.83
C GLU A 13 -26.98 15.56 0.78
N GLN A 14 -27.16 16.76 1.33
CA GLN A 14 -28.47 17.44 1.29
C GLN A 14 -28.88 17.81 -0.16
N VAL A 15 -27.95 18.27 -0.98
CA VAL A 15 -28.23 18.58 -2.40
C VAL A 15 -28.58 17.31 -3.16
N LEU A 16 -27.83 16.23 -2.96
CA LEU A 16 -28.09 14.95 -3.61
C LEU A 16 -29.45 14.37 -3.21
N ALA A 17 -29.82 14.47 -1.92
CA ALA A 17 -31.13 14.02 -1.44
C ALA A 17 -32.30 14.84 -2.06
N LYS A 18 -32.13 16.16 -2.19
CA LYS A 18 -33.12 17.04 -2.85
C LYS A 18 -33.27 16.74 -4.35
N LEU A 19 -32.15 16.47 -5.04
CA LEU A 19 -32.15 16.10 -6.46
C LEU A 19 -32.85 14.76 -6.68
N GLU A 20 -32.58 13.78 -5.82
CA GLU A 20 -33.23 12.46 -5.88
C GLU A 20 -34.72 12.52 -5.62
N ALA A 21 -35.15 13.32 -4.64
CA ALA A 21 -36.58 13.51 -4.35
C ALA A 21 -37.34 14.14 -5.54
N LYS A 22 -36.68 15.01 -6.31
CA LYS A 22 -37.27 15.64 -7.51
C LYS A 22 -37.23 14.77 -8.75
N ASN A 23 -36.20 13.94 -8.89
CA ASN A 23 -35.95 13.12 -10.08
C ASN A 23 -35.35 11.75 -9.67
N PRO A 24 -36.14 10.83 -9.14
CA PRO A 24 -35.65 9.54 -8.60
C PRO A 24 -34.99 8.68 -9.69
N ASP A 25 -35.34 8.89 -10.95
CA ASP A 25 -34.80 8.11 -12.07
C ASP A 25 -33.71 8.79 -12.87
N TYR A 26 -33.19 9.93 -12.37
CA TYR A 26 -32.14 10.67 -13.05
C TYR A 26 -30.84 9.85 -13.11
N ALA A 27 -30.56 9.28 -14.27
CA ALA A 27 -29.45 8.34 -14.49
C ALA A 27 -28.06 8.88 -14.07
N PRO A 28 -27.69 10.16 -14.32
CA PRO A 28 -26.42 10.70 -13.84
C PRO A 28 -26.28 10.72 -12.32
N LEU A 29 -27.38 10.95 -11.57
CA LEU A 29 -27.36 10.95 -10.12
C LEU A 29 -27.19 9.51 -9.58
N LYS A 30 -27.90 8.54 -10.17
CA LYS A 30 -27.74 7.12 -9.85
C LYS A 30 -26.30 6.66 -10.06
N LYS A 31 -25.72 7.04 -11.22
CA LYS A 31 -24.30 6.73 -11.52
C LYS A 31 -23.35 7.37 -10.52
N TYR A 32 -23.52 8.64 -10.21
CA TYR A 32 -22.69 9.37 -9.24
C TYR A 32 -22.73 8.70 -7.85
N LYS A 33 -23.92 8.33 -7.36
CA LYS A 33 -24.09 7.64 -6.09
C LYS A 33 -23.42 6.25 -6.10
N ALA A 34 -23.54 5.51 -7.19
CA ALA A 34 -22.88 4.21 -7.34
C ALA A 34 -21.35 4.36 -7.34
N ASP A 35 -20.82 5.34 -8.09
CA ASP A 35 -19.39 5.63 -8.14
C ASP A 35 -18.85 6.06 -6.74
N MET A 36 -19.61 6.87 -6.01
CA MET A 36 -19.26 7.27 -4.63
C MET A 36 -19.32 6.11 -3.64
N ALA A 37 -20.32 5.24 -3.74
CA ALA A 37 -20.44 4.06 -2.90
C ALA A 37 -19.28 3.07 -3.18
N GLU A 38 -18.94 2.86 -4.43
CA GLU A 38 -17.79 2.04 -4.84
C GLU A 38 -16.48 2.62 -4.29
N ALA A 39 -16.24 3.92 -4.44
CA ALA A 39 -15.07 4.60 -3.94
C ALA A 39 -14.95 4.49 -2.40
N LYS A 40 -16.07 4.62 -1.69
CA LYS A 40 -16.13 4.44 -0.23
C LYS A 40 -15.81 3.00 0.16
N ALA A 41 -16.43 2.01 -0.48
CA ALA A 41 -16.19 0.59 -0.21
C ALA A 41 -14.72 0.21 -0.50
N GLN A 42 -14.14 0.73 -1.57
CA GLN A 42 -12.73 0.53 -1.87
C GLN A 42 -11.81 1.16 -0.82
N LYS A 43 -12.12 2.39 -0.36
CA LYS A 43 -11.36 3.04 0.71
C LYS A 43 -11.42 2.24 2.02
N GLU A 44 -12.57 1.67 2.33
CA GLU A 44 -12.77 0.80 3.51
C GLU A 44 -11.97 -0.51 3.39
N ARG A 45 -11.85 -1.08 2.19
CA ARG A 45 -11.02 -2.28 1.93
C ARG A 45 -9.54 -2.03 2.20
N LEU A 46 -9.07 -0.80 2.04
CA LEU A 46 -7.69 -0.39 2.27
C LEU A 46 -7.50 0.28 3.64
N ALA A 47 -8.48 0.23 4.53
CA ALA A 47 -8.32 0.74 5.88
C ALA A 47 -7.29 -0.07 6.66
N GLU A 48 -6.65 0.54 7.65
CA GLU A 48 -5.78 -0.17 8.57
C GLU A 48 -6.54 -1.31 9.28
N GLY A 49 -5.87 -2.44 9.48
CA GLY A 49 -6.45 -3.69 9.97
C GLY A 49 -7.10 -4.57 8.90
N LYS A 50 -7.29 -4.08 7.66
CA LYS A 50 -7.81 -4.90 6.55
C LYS A 50 -6.67 -5.61 5.83
N VAL A 51 -6.94 -6.82 5.34
CA VAL A 51 -5.99 -7.57 4.51
C VAL A 51 -5.75 -6.82 3.21
N ALA A 52 -4.48 -6.63 2.86
CA ALA A 52 -4.08 -5.98 1.63
C ALA A 52 -4.57 -6.77 0.41
N PRO A 53 -5.03 -6.11 -0.66
CA PRO A 53 -5.39 -6.78 -1.89
C PRO A 53 -4.22 -7.58 -2.48
N GLU A 54 -4.51 -8.79 -2.94
CA GLU A 54 -3.52 -9.65 -3.57
C GLU A 54 -3.30 -9.28 -5.03
N PHE A 55 -2.08 -9.46 -5.50
CA PHE A 55 -1.68 -9.43 -6.91
C PHE A 55 -0.56 -10.44 -7.14
N SER A 56 -0.20 -10.68 -8.40
CA SER A 56 0.89 -11.59 -8.74
C SER A 56 1.59 -11.06 -10.00
N TYR A 57 2.81 -10.53 -9.83
CA TYR A 57 3.57 -9.89 -10.89
C TYR A 57 4.95 -10.51 -11.07
N PRO A 58 5.49 -10.48 -12.31
CA PRO A 58 6.75 -11.14 -12.62
C PRO A 58 7.95 -10.47 -11.94
N THR A 59 8.88 -11.30 -11.48
CA THR A 59 10.22 -10.90 -11.03
C THR A 59 11.09 -10.42 -12.21
N PRO A 60 12.24 -9.76 -11.96
CA PRO A 60 13.10 -9.22 -13.02
C PRO A 60 13.61 -10.24 -14.01
N ASP A 61 13.79 -11.49 -13.58
CA ASP A 61 14.21 -12.63 -14.39
C ASP A 61 13.05 -13.36 -15.08
N GLY A 62 11.78 -13.01 -14.72
CA GLY A 62 10.57 -13.62 -15.24
C GLY A 62 10.31 -15.06 -14.79
N ASN A 63 11.13 -15.61 -13.87
CA ASN A 63 11.05 -17.02 -13.47
C ASN A 63 9.92 -17.31 -12.50
N LYS A 64 9.44 -16.30 -11.78
CA LYS A 64 8.32 -16.42 -10.85
C LYS A 64 7.52 -15.13 -10.79
N ASN A 65 6.33 -15.24 -10.23
CA ASN A 65 5.53 -14.09 -9.86
C ASN A 65 5.51 -13.97 -8.33
N LEU A 66 5.45 -12.73 -7.84
CA LEU A 66 5.31 -12.44 -6.42
C LEU A 66 4.21 -11.39 -6.19
N GLY A 67 3.62 -11.48 -5.02
CA GLY A 67 2.67 -10.51 -4.48
C GLY A 67 2.67 -10.53 -2.95
N PRO A 68 1.84 -9.72 -2.29
CA PRO A 68 1.82 -9.64 -0.82
C PRO A 68 1.55 -10.99 -0.14
N GLN A 69 0.75 -11.85 -0.78
CA GLN A 69 0.38 -13.16 -0.26
C GLN A 69 1.56 -14.12 -0.07
N ASP A 70 2.66 -13.91 -0.81
CA ASP A 70 3.85 -14.77 -0.75
C ASP A 70 4.74 -14.47 0.49
N PHE A 71 4.41 -13.40 1.22
CA PHE A 71 5.13 -12.94 2.40
C PHE A 71 4.34 -13.16 3.71
N LYS A 72 3.26 -13.95 3.69
CA LYS A 72 2.50 -14.29 4.92
C LYS A 72 3.41 -14.92 5.97
N GLY A 73 3.23 -14.52 7.23
CA GLY A 73 4.09 -14.88 8.34
C GLY A 73 5.26 -13.92 8.57
N LYS A 74 5.43 -12.93 7.70
CA LYS A 74 6.44 -11.87 7.81
C LYS A 74 5.79 -10.49 7.83
N ILE A 75 6.42 -9.53 8.46
CA ILE A 75 6.08 -8.11 8.25
C ILE A 75 6.56 -7.75 6.86
N LEU A 76 5.71 -7.12 6.04
CA LEU A 76 6.06 -6.74 4.67
C LEU A 76 6.05 -5.23 4.49
N VAL A 77 7.16 -4.69 4.02
CA VAL A 77 7.23 -3.34 3.46
C VAL A 77 6.94 -3.45 1.96
N LEU A 78 5.81 -2.91 1.54
CA LEU A 78 5.35 -2.90 0.15
C LEU A 78 5.52 -1.51 -0.44
N ASP A 79 6.48 -1.33 -1.34
CA ASP A 79 6.86 -0.06 -1.95
C ASP A 79 6.44 -0.01 -3.42
N PHE A 80 5.72 1.04 -3.81
CA PHE A 80 5.38 1.32 -5.21
C PHE A 80 6.25 2.46 -5.73
N TRP A 81 6.99 2.18 -6.80
CA TRP A 81 7.99 3.08 -7.35
C TRP A 81 8.12 3.02 -8.86
N ALA A 82 9.01 3.82 -9.44
CA ALA A 82 9.43 3.71 -10.83
C ALA A 82 10.83 4.27 -11.04
N SER A 83 11.52 3.81 -12.08
CA SER A 83 12.88 4.24 -12.43
C SER A 83 13.00 5.73 -12.72
N TRP A 84 11.95 6.32 -13.28
CA TRP A 84 11.85 7.74 -13.62
C TRP A 84 11.38 8.64 -12.47
N CYS A 85 11.02 8.05 -11.33
CA CYS A 85 10.50 8.77 -10.17
C CYS A 85 11.63 9.29 -9.28
N GLY A 86 11.98 10.55 -9.42
CA GLY A 86 13.02 11.19 -8.61
C GLY A 86 12.79 11.07 -7.10
N PRO A 87 11.61 11.43 -6.55
CA PRO A 87 11.30 11.26 -5.13
C PRO A 87 11.38 9.80 -4.64
N CYS A 88 11.05 8.81 -5.50
CA CYS A 88 11.21 7.39 -5.15
C CYS A 88 12.68 7.04 -4.96
N ARG A 89 13.54 7.52 -5.86
CA ARG A 89 14.98 7.27 -5.77
C ARG A 89 15.61 7.93 -4.53
N GLN A 90 15.08 9.05 -4.09
CA GLN A 90 15.48 9.68 -2.82
C GLN A 90 15.05 8.89 -1.59
N GLU A 91 14.00 8.07 -1.69
CA GLU A 91 13.53 7.21 -0.60
C GLU A 91 14.31 5.88 -0.52
N ILE A 92 14.95 5.42 -1.60
CA ILE A 92 15.69 4.15 -1.61
C ILE A 92 16.77 4.05 -0.53
N PRO A 93 17.57 5.08 -0.22
CA PRO A 93 18.52 5.03 0.90
C PRO A 93 17.84 4.70 2.23
N HIS A 94 16.68 5.27 2.54
CA HIS A 94 15.92 4.98 3.75
C HIS A 94 15.36 3.55 3.76
N LEU A 95 14.91 3.05 2.58
CA LEU A 95 14.50 1.65 2.45
C LEU A 95 15.67 0.68 2.66
N LYS A 96 16.88 1.02 2.23
CA LYS A 96 18.09 0.23 2.50
C LYS A 96 18.43 0.19 3.98
N GLU A 97 18.43 1.33 4.64
CA GLU A 97 18.63 1.43 6.09
C GLU A 97 17.60 0.57 6.85
N ALA A 98 16.34 0.66 6.47
CA ALA A 98 15.28 -0.16 7.04
C ALA A 98 15.49 -1.67 6.76
N PHE A 99 15.91 -2.02 5.55
CA PHE A 99 16.21 -3.40 5.18
C PHE A 99 17.36 -3.97 6.01
N GLU A 100 18.47 -3.24 6.11
CA GLU A 100 19.64 -3.65 6.90
C GLU A 100 19.29 -3.82 8.38
N ALA A 101 18.45 -2.92 8.93
CA ALA A 101 18.09 -2.94 10.34
C ALA A 101 17.08 -4.05 10.72
N TYR A 102 16.19 -4.45 9.80
CA TYR A 102 15.03 -5.25 10.15
C TYR A 102 14.83 -6.55 9.35
N ASN A 103 15.54 -6.78 8.24
CA ASN A 103 15.35 -8.00 7.43
C ASN A 103 15.58 -9.27 8.24
N GLU A 104 16.66 -9.36 8.99
CA GLU A 104 16.95 -10.51 9.86
C GLU A 104 15.99 -10.66 11.04
N LYS A 105 15.17 -9.63 11.31
CA LYS A 105 14.15 -9.62 12.35
C LYS A 105 12.76 -10.02 11.85
N GLY A 106 12.68 -10.56 10.64
CA GLY A 106 11.43 -11.04 10.05
C GLY A 106 10.63 -9.98 9.31
N VAL A 107 11.28 -8.90 8.85
CA VAL A 107 10.71 -7.90 7.95
C VAL A 107 11.21 -8.17 6.54
N GLU A 108 10.30 -8.36 5.61
CA GLU A 108 10.57 -8.53 4.19
C GLU A 108 10.19 -7.27 3.40
N PHE A 109 10.78 -7.13 2.23
CA PHE A 109 10.56 -5.97 1.36
C PHE A 109 10.17 -6.45 -0.03
N LEU A 110 9.14 -5.83 -0.60
CA LEU A 110 8.72 -6.03 -1.98
C LEU A 110 8.51 -4.68 -2.64
N SER A 111 9.35 -4.34 -3.60
CA SER A 111 9.11 -3.16 -4.44
C SER A 111 8.40 -3.54 -5.73
N VAL A 112 7.36 -2.79 -6.05
CA VAL A 112 6.50 -2.95 -7.23
C VAL A 112 6.75 -1.78 -8.16
N SER A 113 7.41 -2.04 -9.27
CA SER A 113 7.61 -1.03 -10.30
C SER A 113 6.35 -0.81 -11.11
N ILE A 114 6.02 0.46 -11.36
CA ILE A 114 5.02 0.87 -12.32
C ILE A 114 5.65 1.37 -13.64
N ASP A 115 6.89 0.99 -13.90
CA ASP A 115 7.55 1.31 -15.17
C ASP A 115 6.82 0.69 -16.36
N LYS A 116 6.77 1.45 -17.45
CA LYS A 116 6.32 0.93 -18.73
C LYS A 116 7.44 0.15 -19.43
N ASP A 117 8.69 0.60 -19.24
CA ASP A 117 9.89 -0.01 -19.80
C ASP A 117 10.60 -0.90 -18.77
N GLY A 118 10.54 -2.20 -18.98
CA GLY A 118 11.19 -3.18 -18.11
C GLY A 118 12.72 -3.10 -18.14
N ASN A 119 13.34 -2.58 -19.20
CA ASN A 119 14.80 -2.41 -19.26
C ASN A 119 15.24 -1.23 -18.39
N ALA A 120 14.50 -0.10 -18.45
CA ALA A 120 14.75 1.05 -17.58
C ALA A 120 14.61 0.67 -16.11
N TRP A 121 13.58 -0.10 -15.77
CA TRP A 121 13.38 -0.65 -14.43
C TRP A 121 14.56 -1.52 -13.97
N ARG A 122 14.93 -2.56 -14.76
CA ARG A 122 16.06 -3.45 -14.41
C ARG A 122 17.37 -2.69 -14.26
N LYS A 123 17.62 -1.70 -15.13
CA LYS A 123 18.79 -0.84 -15.01
C LYS A 123 18.77 -0.05 -13.70
N ALA A 124 17.65 0.60 -13.38
CA ALA A 124 17.53 1.40 -12.14
C ALA A 124 17.71 0.56 -10.88
N MET A 125 17.13 -0.65 -10.81
CA MET A 125 17.34 -1.56 -9.68
C MET A 125 18.82 -1.90 -9.48
N LYS A 126 19.55 -2.12 -10.58
CA LYS A 126 20.98 -2.42 -10.53
C LYS A 126 21.80 -1.20 -10.11
N ASP A 127 21.50 -0.03 -10.68
CA ASP A 127 22.17 1.23 -10.34
C ASP A 127 21.96 1.60 -8.86
N GLU A 128 20.76 1.37 -8.35
CA GLU A 128 20.41 1.63 -6.95
C GLU A 128 20.80 0.49 -5.99
N ASN A 129 21.27 -0.66 -6.51
CA ASN A 129 21.66 -1.82 -5.69
C ASN A 129 20.59 -2.17 -4.63
N MET A 130 19.37 -2.48 -5.09
CA MET A 130 18.22 -2.83 -4.24
C MET A 130 18.24 -4.34 -3.96
N PRO A 131 18.56 -4.79 -2.72
CA PRO A 131 18.83 -6.22 -2.44
C PRO A 131 17.58 -7.07 -2.21
N TRP A 132 16.41 -6.47 -2.10
CA TRP A 132 15.16 -7.16 -1.79
C TRP A 132 14.35 -7.53 -3.04
N ALA A 133 13.23 -8.22 -2.82
CA ALA A 133 12.35 -8.69 -3.88
C ALA A 133 11.75 -7.55 -4.70
N GLN A 134 11.72 -7.73 -6.00
CA GLN A 134 11.25 -6.76 -6.99
C GLN A 134 10.29 -7.42 -7.97
N VAL A 135 9.24 -6.70 -8.33
CA VAL A 135 8.31 -7.11 -9.40
C VAL A 135 7.92 -5.91 -10.27
N GLN A 136 7.47 -6.19 -11.49
CA GLN A 136 6.97 -5.16 -12.40
C GLN A 136 5.47 -5.33 -12.62
N ALA A 137 4.70 -4.31 -12.28
CA ALA A 137 3.26 -4.28 -12.54
C ALA A 137 3.00 -4.08 -14.05
N PRO A 138 2.07 -4.85 -14.65
CA PRO A 138 1.71 -4.68 -16.06
C PRO A 138 1.01 -3.34 -16.31
N LYS A 139 0.89 -2.96 -17.60
CA LYS A 139 0.16 -1.76 -18.05
C LYS A 139 0.61 -0.47 -17.37
N ALA A 140 1.91 -0.34 -17.05
CA ALA A 140 2.45 0.81 -16.30
C ALA A 140 1.72 1.02 -14.95
N GLY A 141 1.42 -0.06 -14.25
CA GLY A 141 0.85 -0.03 -12.92
C GLY A 141 -0.61 0.42 -12.81
N LYS A 142 -1.32 0.66 -13.93
CA LYS A 142 -2.71 1.18 -13.87
C LYS A 142 -3.63 0.35 -12.99
N ASP A 143 -3.53 -0.98 -13.09
CA ASP A 143 -4.39 -1.88 -12.34
C ASP A 143 -4.05 -1.87 -10.85
N VAL A 144 -2.76 -1.87 -10.47
CA VAL A 144 -2.32 -1.83 -9.07
C VAL A 144 -2.55 -0.47 -8.43
N MET A 145 -2.41 0.62 -9.19
CA MET A 145 -2.75 1.97 -8.72
C MET A 145 -4.25 2.07 -8.37
N LYS A 146 -5.11 1.51 -9.21
CA LYS A 146 -6.54 1.42 -8.93
C LYS A 146 -6.83 0.50 -7.74
N LEU A 147 -6.16 -0.65 -7.66
CA LEU A 147 -6.33 -1.65 -6.61
C LEU A 147 -5.98 -1.09 -5.22
N TYR A 148 -4.87 -0.34 -5.12
CA TYR A 148 -4.36 0.25 -3.87
C TYR A 148 -4.72 1.74 -3.71
N GLN A 149 -5.49 2.31 -4.64
CA GLN A 149 -6.02 3.68 -4.60
C GLN A 149 -4.96 4.75 -4.36
N PHE A 150 -3.81 4.64 -5.00
CA PHE A 150 -2.84 5.71 -5.01
C PHE A 150 -2.76 6.38 -6.39
N SER A 151 -2.49 7.68 -6.39
CA SER A 151 -2.35 8.51 -7.60
C SER A 151 -0.94 9.03 -7.80
N GLY A 152 -0.04 8.76 -6.86
CA GLY A 152 1.35 9.22 -6.90
C GLY A 152 2.29 8.25 -6.19
N ILE A 153 3.55 8.27 -6.59
CA ILE A 153 4.64 7.48 -6.01
C ILE A 153 5.76 8.43 -5.52
N PRO A 154 6.59 8.01 -4.52
CA PRO A 154 6.56 6.73 -3.83
C PRO A 154 5.31 6.55 -2.97
N TYR A 155 4.78 5.34 -2.91
CA TYR A 155 3.70 4.98 -2.02
C TYR A 155 4.07 3.69 -1.28
N ILE A 156 4.24 3.77 0.04
CA ILE A 156 4.76 2.69 0.85
C ILE A 156 3.71 2.26 1.88
N LEU A 157 3.47 0.96 1.95
CA LEU A 157 2.60 0.32 2.92
C LEU A 157 3.44 -0.60 3.82
N VAL A 158 2.99 -0.77 5.05
CA VAL A 158 3.48 -1.82 5.93
C VAL A 158 2.33 -2.78 6.23
N LEU A 159 2.58 -4.07 6.05
CA LEU A 159 1.65 -5.15 6.33
C LEU A 159 2.16 -5.99 7.50
N ASP A 160 1.26 -6.48 8.34
CA ASP A 160 1.59 -7.44 9.40
C ASP A 160 1.74 -8.86 8.85
N GLN A 161 2.01 -9.83 9.73
CA GLN A 161 2.22 -11.23 9.38
C GLN A 161 0.98 -11.91 8.78
N GLU A 162 -0.21 -11.38 9.04
CA GLU A 162 -1.48 -11.82 8.45
C GLU A 162 -1.77 -11.13 7.11
N GLY A 163 -0.89 -10.23 6.66
CA GLY A 163 -1.06 -9.43 5.44
C GLY A 163 -2.02 -8.25 5.61
N ARG A 164 -2.29 -7.80 6.85
CA ARG A 164 -3.15 -6.64 7.11
C ARG A 164 -2.35 -5.35 7.00
N ILE A 165 -2.97 -4.34 6.46
CA ILE A 165 -2.39 -2.99 6.38
C ILE A 165 -2.29 -2.41 7.80
N VAL A 166 -1.09 -2.09 8.24
CA VAL A 166 -0.82 -1.47 9.55
C VAL A 166 -0.19 -0.09 9.44
N GLY A 167 0.12 0.33 8.23
CA GLY A 167 0.59 1.67 7.95
C GLY A 167 0.55 1.99 6.46
N LYS A 168 0.26 3.25 6.13
CA LYS A 168 0.15 3.73 4.75
C LYS A 168 0.93 5.00 4.53
N ASN A 169 1.52 5.12 3.33
CA ASN A 169 2.30 6.29 2.90
C ASN A 169 3.41 6.67 3.90
N LEU A 170 4.09 5.65 4.43
CA LEU A 170 5.19 5.80 5.39
C LEU A 170 6.50 6.02 4.63
N ARG A 171 7.30 7.00 5.06
CA ARG A 171 8.59 7.35 4.43
C ARG A 171 9.61 7.76 5.49
N GLY A 172 10.89 7.54 5.18
CA GLY A 172 11.99 7.93 6.06
C GLY A 172 11.78 7.48 7.49
N GLN A 173 11.94 8.39 8.45
CA GLN A 173 11.84 8.10 9.88
C GLN A 173 10.50 7.47 10.28
N LYS A 174 9.37 7.87 9.66
CA LYS A 174 8.06 7.29 9.97
C LYS A 174 7.97 5.80 9.63
N LEU A 175 8.65 5.36 8.57
CA LEU A 175 8.77 3.94 8.26
C LEU A 175 9.59 3.21 9.31
N MET A 176 10.75 3.77 9.69
CA MET A 176 11.61 3.20 10.73
C MET A 176 10.90 3.04 12.07
N ASP A 177 10.21 4.10 12.54
CA ASP A 177 9.45 4.10 13.79
C ASP A 177 8.36 3.01 13.77
N LYS A 178 7.67 2.85 12.62
CA LYS A 178 6.62 1.82 12.47
C LYS A 178 7.19 0.41 12.50
N LEU A 179 8.32 0.17 11.85
CA LEU A 179 8.96 -1.15 11.85
C LEU A 179 9.50 -1.49 13.24
N GLU A 180 10.08 -0.52 13.94
CA GLU A 180 10.54 -0.69 15.32
C GLU A 180 9.39 -1.05 16.26
N GLU A 181 8.25 -0.34 16.17
CA GLU A 181 7.03 -0.65 16.92
C GLU A 181 6.58 -2.10 16.69
N MET A 182 6.55 -2.54 15.44
CA MET A 182 6.04 -3.86 15.07
C MET A 182 6.97 -4.99 15.51
N VAL A 183 8.27 -4.84 15.32
CA VAL A 183 9.26 -5.85 15.71
C VAL A 183 9.31 -5.98 17.25
N ASN A 184 9.33 -4.86 17.97
CA ASN A 184 9.37 -4.85 19.43
C ASN A 184 8.03 -5.23 20.07
N GLY A 185 6.90 -4.86 19.45
CA GLY A 185 5.54 -5.19 19.89
C GLY A 185 5.22 -6.68 19.73
N GLY A 186 5.77 -7.36 18.71
CA GLY A 186 5.67 -8.80 18.50
C GLY A 186 6.42 -9.60 19.57
N ALA A 187 7.56 -9.10 20.03
CA ALA A 187 8.35 -9.74 21.11
C ALA A 187 7.59 -9.79 22.46
N LYS A 188 6.72 -8.79 22.73
CA LYS A 188 5.89 -8.77 23.96
C LYS A 188 4.73 -9.76 23.95
N LYS A 189 4.24 -10.16 22.78
CA LYS A 189 3.14 -11.15 22.64
C LYS A 189 3.62 -12.60 22.76
N SER A 190 4.89 -12.89 22.43
CA SER A 190 5.43 -14.25 22.50
C SER A 190 5.87 -14.69 23.91
N VAL A 191 5.92 -13.80 24.89
CA VAL A 191 6.37 -14.10 26.27
C VAL A 191 5.21 -14.43 27.24
N ALA A 192 3.97 -14.31 26.81
CA ALA A 192 2.79 -14.63 27.62
C ALA A 192 2.26 -16.05 27.35
N MET A 193 3.07 -17.09 27.63
CA MET A 193 2.54 -18.43 27.90
C MET A 193 2.23 -18.51 29.41
N PRO A 194 1.01 -18.81 29.84
CA PRO A 194 0.74 -19.07 31.25
C PRO A 194 1.41 -20.38 31.63
N ALA A 195 2.18 -20.34 32.74
CA ALA A 195 2.68 -21.53 33.38
C ALA A 195 1.49 -22.45 33.73
N MET A 196 1.48 -23.66 33.21
CA MET A 196 0.62 -24.71 33.70
C MET A 196 1.01 -25.03 35.13
N GLY A 197 0.16 -24.62 36.07
CA GLY A 197 0.23 -25.10 37.45
C GLY A 197 -0.07 -26.58 37.50
N MET A 198 0.74 -27.28 38.24
CA MET A 198 0.56 -28.65 38.69
C MET A 198 -0.64 -28.75 39.61
#